data_58959998269f58da2c3162cd751ea93d
#
_entry.id   58959998269f58da2c3162cd751ea93d
#
_cell.length_a   1.000
_cell.length_b   1.000
_cell.length_c   1.000
_cell.angle_alpha   90.00
_cell.angle_beta   90.00
_cell.angle_gamma   90.00
#
_symmetry.space_group_name_H-M   'P 1'
#
loop_
_entity.id
_entity.type
_entity.pdbx_description
1 polymer ?
#
loop_
_entity_poly.entity_id
_entity_poly.type
_entity_poly.pdbx_seq_one_letter_code
_entity_poly.pdbx_strand_id
1 'polypeptide(L)'
;VAVASKWFPDKQGLVTGMVVMGFGLGALLMAKLLAPVFLNYFENSLPKTFLAIGIIMLVFLPLFANFLSMPVQEKTAEVTDEKVNALPEIFSKNFIFIWIMFTFAVIAGMIFISFQSPLLQDLLKAEGLTDQLTLEHKGATLIALSALFNGLGRFVWGSASDKLGRINTFRFLLIVEALVFAGLIFTKNPMIFSVGVCIVLLNYG
;
A
#
# COMPACT_ATOMS: atom_id res chain seq x y z
N VAL A 1 -10.65 7.91 -4.61
CA VAL A 1 -10.75 6.81 -5.58
C VAL A 1 -12.06 6.88 -6.34
N ALA A 2 -13.23 6.77 -5.67
CA ALA A 2 -14.56 6.72 -6.33
C ALA A 2 -14.85 7.90 -7.28
N VAL A 3 -14.46 9.13 -6.90
CA VAL A 3 -14.61 10.31 -7.76
C VAL A 3 -13.70 10.22 -8.98
N ALA A 4 -12.43 9.87 -8.77
CA ALA A 4 -11.44 9.79 -9.83
C ALA A 4 -11.77 8.71 -10.87
N SER A 5 -12.27 7.54 -10.46
CA SER A 5 -12.69 6.47 -11.38
C SER A 5 -13.90 6.86 -12.25
N LYS A 6 -14.75 7.78 -11.79
CA LYS A 6 -15.87 8.31 -12.59
C LYS A 6 -15.44 9.31 -13.66
N TRP A 7 -14.32 10.02 -13.43
CA TRP A 7 -13.75 10.93 -14.42
C TRP A 7 -13.04 10.18 -15.57
N PHE A 8 -12.53 8.98 -15.30
CA PHE A 8 -11.76 8.20 -16.28
C PHE A 8 -12.27 6.75 -16.36
N PRO A 9 -13.46 6.53 -16.94
CA PRO A 9 -14.08 5.20 -16.99
C PRO A 9 -13.26 4.17 -17.76
N ASP A 10 -12.53 4.60 -18.80
CA ASP A 10 -11.71 3.72 -19.66
C ASP A 10 -10.38 3.29 -19.03
N LYS A 11 -9.94 3.97 -17.97
CA LYS A 11 -8.64 3.76 -17.31
C LYS A 11 -8.78 3.68 -15.79
N GLN A 12 -9.80 2.98 -15.34
CA GLN A 12 -10.13 2.90 -13.90
C GLN A 12 -9.01 2.32 -13.05
N GLY A 13 -8.31 1.29 -13.54
CA GLY A 13 -7.20 0.67 -12.84
C GLY A 13 -6.01 1.62 -12.69
N LEU A 14 -5.60 2.28 -13.78
CA LEU A 14 -4.54 3.28 -13.77
C LEU A 14 -4.84 4.40 -12.76
N VAL A 15 -6.03 5.00 -12.86
CA VAL A 15 -6.39 6.17 -12.04
C VAL A 15 -6.55 5.78 -10.58
N THR A 16 -7.17 4.63 -10.30
CA THR A 16 -7.25 4.10 -8.94
C THR A 16 -5.85 3.84 -8.37
N GLY A 17 -4.98 3.21 -9.16
CA GLY A 17 -3.58 2.97 -8.79
C GLY A 17 -2.84 4.27 -8.48
N MET A 18 -2.97 5.30 -9.31
CA MET A 18 -2.34 6.62 -9.08
C MET A 18 -2.82 7.27 -7.77
N VAL A 19 -4.14 7.29 -7.52
CA VAL A 19 -4.70 7.88 -6.29
C VAL A 19 -4.20 7.13 -5.06
N VAL A 20 -4.20 5.79 -5.13
CA VAL A 20 -3.80 4.96 -3.98
C VAL A 20 -2.27 4.90 -3.83
N MET A 21 -1.49 5.12 -4.90
CA MET A 21 -0.03 5.31 -4.82
C MET A 21 0.35 6.47 -3.87
N GLY A 22 -0.49 7.52 -3.80
CA GLY A 22 -0.33 8.61 -2.85
C GLY A 22 -0.22 8.15 -1.39
N PHE A 23 -0.82 7.01 -1.04
CA PHE A 23 -0.69 6.41 0.29
C PHE A 23 0.76 5.94 0.58
N GLY A 24 1.39 5.26 -0.37
CA GLY A 24 2.80 4.83 -0.25
C GLY A 24 3.77 6.01 -0.24
N LEU A 25 3.58 6.98 -1.14
CA LEU A 25 4.37 8.22 -1.16
C LEU A 25 4.17 9.06 0.11
N GLY A 26 2.95 9.10 0.64
CA GLY A 26 2.64 9.78 1.91
C GLY A 26 3.41 9.17 3.08
N ALA A 27 3.48 7.84 3.17
CA ALA A 27 4.26 7.16 4.19
C ALA A 27 5.77 7.47 4.06
N LEU A 28 6.30 7.51 2.83
CA LEU A 28 7.69 7.87 2.55
C LEU A 28 7.98 9.32 2.97
N LEU A 29 7.13 10.27 2.58
CA LEU A 29 7.25 11.69 2.95
C LEU A 29 7.18 11.87 4.47
N MET A 30 6.27 11.18 5.13
CA MET A 30 6.15 11.19 6.58
C MET A 30 7.42 10.68 7.25
N ALA A 31 7.92 9.51 6.85
CA ALA A 31 9.05 8.85 7.48
C ALA A 31 10.39 9.57 7.23
N LYS A 32 10.61 10.13 6.03
CA LYS A 32 11.90 10.69 5.63
C LYS A 32 11.98 12.21 5.70
N LEU A 33 10.84 12.89 5.65
CA LEU A 33 10.81 14.35 5.63
C LEU A 33 10.08 14.94 6.86
N LEU A 34 8.80 14.69 7.00
CA LEU A 34 8.00 15.37 8.01
C LEU A 34 8.36 14.98 9.44
N ALA A 35 8.42 13.67 9.74
CA ALA A 35 8.70 13.22 11.09
C ALA A 35 10.11 13.63 11.57
N PRO A 36 11.23 13.45 10.81
CA PRO A 36 12.53 13.89 11.23
C PRO A 36 12.64 15.40 11.42
N VAL A 37 12.03 16.20 10.52
CA VAL A 37 12.05 17.67 10.62
C VAL A 37 11.34 18.14 11.89
N PHE A 38 10.13 17.64 12.14
CA PHE A 38 9.36 18.07 13.30
C PHE A 38 9.90 17.51 14.62
N LEU A 39 10.42 16.27 14.64
CA LEU A 39 11.08 15.71 15.82
C LEU A 39 12.31 16.54 16.19
N ASN A 40 13.14 16.90 15.22
CA ASN A 40 14.29 17.75 15.46
C ASN A 40 13.88 19.15 15.94
N TYR A 41 12.86 19.75 15.32
CA TYR A 41 12.38 21.09 15.70
C TYR A 41 11.77 21.12 17.11
N PHE A 42 11.08 20.06 17.51
CA PHE A 42 10.42 19.96 18.83
C PHE A 42 11.22 19.15 19.86
N GLU A 43 12.52 19.06 19.71
CA GLU A 43 13.42 18.39 20.68
C GLU A 43 12.97 16.95 21.01
N ASN A 44 12.61 16.18 19.98
CA ASN A 44 12.07 14.80 20.09
C ASN A 44 10.73 14.68 20.84
N SER A 45 9.99 15.76 20.96
CA SER A 45 8.64 15.72 21.57
C SER A 45 7.63 15.13 20.60
N LEU A 46 7.26 13.87 20.79
CA LEU A 46 6.22 13.19 19.98
C LEU A 46 4.86 13.92 20.02
N PRO A 47 4.32 14.37 21.20
CA PRO A 47 3.04 15.06 21.23
C PRO A 47 3.02 16.34 20.41
N LYS A 48 4.06 17.15 20.46
CA LYS A 48 4.17 18.39 19.68
C LYS A 48 4.28 18.11 18.18
N THR A 49 5.01 17.07 17.80
CA THR A 49 5.14 16.60 16.41
C THR A 49 3.79 16.16 15.85
N PHE A 50 3.03 15.34 16.58
CA PHE A 50 1.70 14.92 16.16
C PHE A 50 0.72 16.09 16.08
N LEU A 51 0.78 17.04 17.02
CA LEU A 51 -0.05 18.24 16.98
C LEU A 51 0.23 19.08 15.72
N ALA A 52 1.50 19.32 15.39
CA ALA A 52 1.90 20.07 14.22
C ALA A 52 1.41 19.40 12.91
N ILE A 53 1.62 18.09 12.78
CA ILE A 53 1.14 17.31 11.64
C ILE A 53 -0.38 17.35 11.57
N GLY A 54 -1.07 17.21 12.71
CA GLY A 54 -2.52 17.29 12.80
C GLY A 54 -3.07 18.65 12.32
N ILE A 55 -2.44 19.76 12.69
CA ILE A 55 -2.81 21.11 12.23
C ILE A 55 -2.61 21.22 10.72
N ILE A 56 -1.49 20.74 10.19
CA ILE A 56 -1.24 20.74 8.74
C ILE A 56 -2.35 19.98 8.02
N MET A 57 -2.70 18.78 8.47
CA MET A 57 -3.77 17.97 7.87
C MET A 57 -5.13 18.67 7.98
N LEU A 58 -5.43 19.30 9.13
CA LEU A 58 -6.68 20.04 9.34
C LEU A 58 -6.87 21.19 8.36
N VAL A 59 -5.78 21.84 7.94
CA VAL A 59 -5.83 22.93 6.97
C VAL A 59 -5.86 22.41 5.53
N PHE A 60 -4.95 21.51 5.19
CA PHE A 60 -4.78 21.07 3.80
C PHE A 60 -5.89 20.13 3.31
N LEU A 61 -6.39 19.21 4.17
CA LEU A 61 -7.43 18.28 3.72
C LEU A 61 -8.74 18.96 3.31
N PRO A 62 -9.33 19.91 4.10
CA PRO A 62 -10.52 20.63 3.66
C PRO A 62 -10.24 21.52 2.45
N LEU A 63 -9.06 22.15 2.39
CA LEU A 63 -8.68 22.98 1.24
C LEU A 63 -8.71 22.16 -0.06
N PHE A 64 -8.07 21.01 -0.09
CA PHE A 64 -8.05 20.14 -1.27
C PHE A 64 -9.41 19.47 -1.52
N ALA A 65 -10.19 19.17 -0.49
CA ALA A 65 -11.52 18.59 -0.64
C ALA A 65 -12.47 19.51 -1.43
N ASN A 66 -12.31 20.82 -1.34
CA ASN A 66 -13.11 21.79 -2.11
C ASN A 66 -12.91 21.71 -3.63
N PHE A 67 -11.79 21.14 -4.09
CA PHE A 67 -11.53 20.92 -5.52
C PHE A 67 -12.12 19.60 -6.05
N LEU A 68 -12.69 18.77 -5.18
CA LEU A 68 -13.34 17.52 -5.60
C LEU A 68 -14.73 17.82 -6.15
N SER A 69 -14.91 17.61 -7.45
CA SER A 69 -16.20 17.71 -8.12
C SER A 69 -16.55 16.39 -8.79
N MET A 70 -17.84 16.04 -8.83
CA MET A 70 -18.33 14.91 -9.60
C MET A 70 -18.43 15.31 -11.07
N PRO A 71 -18.07 14.44 -12.03
CA PRO A 71 -18.37 14.68 -13.42
C PRO A 71 -19.89 14.78 -13.61
N VAL A 72 -20.30 15.69 -14.47
CA VAL A 72 -21.70 15.78 -14.88
C VAL A 72 -22.02 14.51 -15.67
N GLN A 73 -22.69 13.56 -15.06
CA GLN A 73 -23.23 12.42 -15.79
C GLN A 73 -24.39 12.92 -16.62
N GLU A 74 -24.28 12.91 -17.94
CA GLU A 74 -25.45 12.92 -18.80
C GLU A 74 -26.32 11.74 -18.34
N LYS A 75 -27.58 12.07 -18.02
CA LYS A 75 -28.61 11.05 -17.68
C LYS A 75 -28.88 10.19 -18.91
N THR A 76 -27.96 9.31 -19.22
CA THR A 76 -28.16 8.27 -20.23
C THR A 76 -28.76 7.06 -19.50
N ALA A 77 -30.02 6.86 -19.75
CA ALA A 77 -30.90 5.78 -19.27
C ALA A 77 -31.23 5.84 -17.76
N GLU A 78 -32.52 5.79 -17.51
CA GLU A 78 -33.14 5.52 -16.23
C GLU A 78 -32.44 4.33 -15.55
N VAL A 79 -31.49 4.65 -14.64
CA VAL A 79 -31.13 3.68 -13.62
C VAL A 79 -32.40 3.58 -12.78
N THR A 80 -33.24 2.59 -13.10
CA THR A 80 -34.25 2.13 -12.18
C THR A 80 -33.52 1.93 -10.85
N ASP A 81 -33.93 2.70 -9.85
CA ASP A 81 -33.57 2.49 -8.46
C ASP A 81 -34.18 1.18 -7.98
N GLU A 82 -33.85 0.07 -8.64
CA GLU A 82 -34.02 -1.24 -8.04
C GLU A 82 -33.14 -1.24 -6.81
N LYS A 83 -33.76 -1.19 -5.66
CA LYS A 83 -33.07 -1.44 -4.36
C LYS A 83 -32.45 -2.83 -4.45
N VAL A 84 -31.24 -2.89 -4.94
CA VAL A 84 -30.47 -4.13 -4.98
C VAL A 84 -30.30 -4.57 -3.52
N ASN A 85 -31.03 -5.64 -3.16
CA ASN A 85 -30.84 -6.28 -1.88
C ASN A 85 -29.41 -6.90 -1.89
N ALA A 86 -28.43 -6.18 -1.38
CA ALA A 86 -27.04 -6.61 -1.34
C ALA A 86 -26.82 -7.85 -0.44
N LEU A 87 -27.74 -8.14 0.48
CA LEU A 87 -27.61 -9.24 1.43
C LEU A 87 -27.44 -10.63 0.77
N PRO A 88 -28.23 -11.02 -0.25
CA PRO A 88 -28.04 -12.34 -0.89
C PRO A 88 -26.70 -12.46 -1.62
N GLU A 89 -26.19 -11.35 -2.17
CA GLU A 89 -24.92 -11.33 -2.88
C GLU A 89 -23.71 -11.44 -1.96
N ILE A 90 -23.76 -10.85 -0.76
CA ILE A 90 -22.72 -10.94 0.27
C ILE A 90 -22.56 -12.39 0.75
N PHE A 91 -23.61 -13.19 0.76
CA PHE A 91 -23.57 -14.61 1.13
C PHE A 91 -23.34 -15.53 -0.08
N SER A 92 -23.13 -14.99 -1.27
CA SER A 92 -22.82 -15.80 -2.44
C SER A 92 -21.45 -16.49 -2.30
N LYS A 93 -21.33 -17.72 -2.83
CA LYS A 93 -20.07 -18.46 -2.83
C LYS A 93 -18.93 -17.64 -3.46
N ASN A 94 -19.21 -16.93 -4.56
CA ASN A 94 -18.22 -16.12 -5.26
C ASN A 94 -17.69 -14.98 -4.39
N PHE A 95 -18.58 -14.28 -3.67
CA PHE A 95 -18.19 -13.23 -2.77
C PHE A 95 -17.32 -13.76 -1.62
N ILE A 96 -17.73 -14.86 -1.00
CA ILE A 96 -16.98 -15.49 0.10
C ILE A 96 -15.57 -15.90 -0.35
N PHE A 97 -15.43 -16.53 -1.52
CA PHE A 97 -14.11 -16.90 -2.05
C PHE A 97 -13.22 -15.68 -2.33
N ILE A 98 -13.77 -14.63 -2.94
CA ILE A 98 -13.03 -13.38 -3.18
C ILE A 98 -12.62 -12.76 -1.84
N TRP A 99 -13.52 -12.73 -0.87
CA TRP A 99 -13.25 -12.16 0.45
C TRP A 99 -12.14 -12.91 1.20
N ILE A 100 -12.20 -14.25 1.21
CA ILE A 100 -11.16 -15.09 1.82
C ILE A 100 -9.82 -14.84 1.14
N MET A 101 -9.78 -14.89 -0.19
CA MET A 101 -8.57 -14.69 -0.98
C MET A 101 -7.95 -13.31 -0.72
N PHE A 102 -8.77 -12.26 -0.70
CA PHE A 102 -8.33 -10.91 -0.37
C PHE A 102 -7.81 -10.81 1.08
N THR A 103 -8.47 -11.46 2.02
CA THR A 103 -8.03 -11.50 3.43
C THR A 103 -6.64 -12.11 3.56
N PHE A 104 -6.35 -13.23 2.91
CA PHE A 104 -5.03 -13.83 2.95
C PHE A 104 -3.96 -12.96 2.30
N ALA A 105 -4.26 -12.32 1.17
CA ALA A 105 -3.34 -11.38 0.52
C ALA A 105 -3.01 -10.18 1.42
N VAL A 106 -4.03 -9.62 2.10
CA VAL A 106 -3.82 -8.52 3.06
C VAL A 106 -2.97 -8.96 4.25
N ILE A 107 -3.23 -10.14 4.82
CA ILE A 107 -2.44 -10.67 5.95
C ILE A 107 -0.96 -10.79 5.56
N ALA A 108 -0.68 -11.34 4.38
CA ALA A 108 0.68 -11.51 3.87
C ALA A 108 1.44 -10.17 3.77
N GLY A 109 0.83 -9.16 3.15
CA GLY A 109 1.41 -7.81 3.06
C GLY A 109 1.61 -7.15 4.42
N MET A 110 0.63 -7.26 5.33
CA MET A 110 0.69 -6.67 6.66
C MET A 110 1.78 -7.27 7.54
N ILE A 111 2.07 -8.56 7.40
CA ILE A 111 3.20 -9.21 8.10
C ILE A 111 4.52 -8.52 7.72
N PHE A 112 4.78 -8.33 6.42
CA PHE A 112 6.01 -7.66 6.00
C PHE A 112 6.05 -6.18 6.38
N ILE A 113 4.94 -5.46 6.23
CA ILE A 113 4.87 -4.05 6.67
C ILE A 113 5.26 -3.91 8.14
N SER A 114 4.79 -4.82 9.00
CA SER A 114 5.01 -4.74 10.44
C SER A 114 6.38 -5.27 10.88
N PHE A 115 6.87 -6.36 10.28
CA PHE A 115 8.00 -7.11 10.80
C PHE A 115 9.27 -7.08 9.91
N GLN A 116 9.25 -6.43 8.75
CA GLN A 116 10.40 -6.40 7.83
C GLN A 116 11.68 -5.88 8.48
N SER A 117 11.61 -4.82 9.30
CA SER A 117 12.78 -4.25 9.94
C SER A 117 13.35 -5.16 11.05
N PRO A 118 12.56 -5.65 12.02
CA PRO A 118 13.03 -6.63 12.98
C PRO A 118 13.64 -7.87 12.34
N LEU A 119 12.99 -8.47 11.36
CA LEU A 119 13.48 -9.67 10.68
C LEU A 119 14.80 -9.41 9.94
N LEU A 120 14.94 -8.27 9.26
CA LEU A 120 16.21 -7.90 8.65
C LEU A 120 17.31 -7.73 9.69
N GLN A 121 17.02 -7.07 10.81
CA GLN A 121 17.99 -6.89 11.89
C GLN A 121 18.44 -8.23 12.49
N ASP A 122 17.53 -9.19 12.66
CA ASP A 122 17.85 -10.52 13.17
C ASP A 122 18.75 -11.30 12.18
N LEU A 123 18.50 -11.20 10.88
CA LEU A 123 19.39 -11.78 9.85
C LEU A 123 20.78 -11.15 9.86
N LEU A 124 20.86 -9.82 9.98
CA LEU A 124 22.14 -9.10 10.05
C LEU A 124 22.92 -9.43 11.33
N LYS A 125 22.25 -9.60 12.46
CA LYS A 125 22.88 -10.06 13.71
C LYS A 125 23.42 -11.49 13.55
N ALA A 126 22.71 -12.35 12.85
CA ALA A 126 23.19 -13.71 12.56
C ALA A 126 24.43 -13.72 11.66
N GLU A 127 24.65 -12.70 10.82
CA GLU A 127 25.87 -12.48 10.04
C GLU A 127 27.01 -11.84 10.87
N GLY A 128 26.76 -11.52 12.15
CA GLY A 128 27.79 -10.96 13.05
C GLY A 128 27.77 -9.43 13.17
N LEU A 129 26.76 -8.74 12.61
CA LEU A 129 26.62 -7.30 12.79
C LEU A 129 26.00 -6.99 14.17
N THR A 130 26.79 -6.36 15.06
CA THR A 130 26.39 -6.07 16.45
C THR A 130 26.10 -4.58 16.72
N ASP A 131 26.50 -3.71 15.79
CA ASP A 131 26.28 -2.28 15.95
C ASP A 131 24.79 -1.92 15.79
N GLN A 132 24.18 -1.51 16.91
CA GLN A 132 22.75 -1.22 17.00
C GLN A 132 22.34 -0.08 16.06
N LEU A 133 23.14 0.97 15.96
CA LEU A 133 22.85 2.12 15.10
C LEU A 133 22.80 1.73 13.62
N THR A 134 23.74 0.90 13.18
CA THR A 134 23.76 0.38 11.81
C THR A 134 22.58 -0.55 11.53
N LEU A 135 22.20 -1.39 12.49
CA LEU A 135 21.01 -2.27 12.36
C LEU A 135 19.73 -1.47 12.18
N GLU A 136 19.51 -0.46 13.01
CA GLU A 136 18.34 0.43 12.92
C GLU A 136 18.32 1.20 11.59
N HIS A 137 19.45 1.71 11.14
CA HIS A 137 19.57 2.44 9.88
C HIS A 137 19.26 1.54 8.67
N LYS A 138 19.75 0.30 8.65
CA LYS A 138 19.44 -0.67 7.59
C LYS A 138 17.97 -1.07 7.62
N GLY A 139 17.39 -1.28 8.80
CA GLY A 139 15.96 -1.56 8.96
C GLY A 139 15.07 -0.40 8.46
N ALA A 140 15.41 0.83 8.82
CA ALA A 140 14.71 2.03 8.35
C ALA A 140 14.85 2.22 6.83
N THR A 141 16.01 1.88 6.26
CA THR A 141 16.23 1.93 4.81
C THR A 141 15.35 0.92 4.08
N LEU A 142 15.23 -0.31 4.58
CA LEU A 142 14.33 -1.31 4.01
C LEU A 142 12.87 -0.84 4.07
N ILE A 143 12.42 -0.28 5.19
CA ILE A 143 11.06 0.28 5.31
C ILE A 143 10.80 1.35 4.24
N ALA A 144 11.74 2.28 4.06
CA ALA A 144 11.59 3.36 3.08
C ALA A 144 11.56 2.83 1.64
N LEU A 145 12.44 1.87 1.32
CA LEU A 145 12.52 1.26 0.00
C LEU A 145 11.25 0.45 -0.31
N SER A 146 10.82 -0.39 0.62
CA SER A 146 9.62 -1.22 0.47
C SER A 146 8.34 -0.39 0.37
N ALA A 147 8.25 0.75 1.07
CA ALA A 147 7.14 1.69 0.92
C ALA A 147 7.09 2.31 -0.48
N LEU A 148 8.26 2.61 -1.08
CA LEU A 148 8.34 3.06 -2.46
C LEU A 148 7.83 1.99 -3.43
N PHE A 149 8.28 0.73 -3.26
CA PHE A 149 7.81 -0.39 -4.09
C PHE A 149 6.31 -0.63 -3.93
N ASN A 150 5.77 -0.54 -2.72
CA ASN A 150 4.34 -0.62 -2.46
C ASN A 150 3.56 0.48 -3.21
N GLY A 151 4.04 1.72 -3.17
CA GLY A 151 3.43 2.82 -3.91
C GLY A 151 3.48 2.61 -5.43
N LEU A 152 4.64 2.20 -5.96
CA LEU A 152 4.82 1.90 -7.38
C LEU A 152 3.97 0.71 -7.85
N GLY A 153 3.81 -0.31 -6.98
CA GLY A 153 2.99 -1.48 -7.26
C GLY A 153 1.56 -1.09 -7.62
N ARG A 154 0.96 -0.18 -6.88
CA ARG A 154 -0.41 0.33 -7.15
C ARG A 154 -0.55 0.96 -8.52
N PHE A 155 0.46 1.71 -8.94
CA PHE A 155 0.48 2.31 -10.27
C PHE A 155 0.69 1.28 -11.37
N VAL A 156 1.69 0.41 -11.21
CA VAL A 156 2.07 -0.60 -12.21
C VAL A 156 0.95 -1.62 -12.40
N TRP A 157 0.47 -2.22 -11.31
CA TRP A 157 -0.56 -3.26 -11.37
C TRP A 157 -1.95 -2.70 -11.69
N GLY A 158 -2.25 -1.47 -11.28
CA GLY A 158 -3.44 -0.76 -11.74
C GLY A 158 -3.47 -0.64 -13.26
N SER A 159 -2.37 -0.15 -13.84
CA SER A 159 -2.22 -0.02 -15.31
C SER A 159 -2.21 -1.37 -16.02
N ALA A 160 -1.53 -2.37 -15.45
CA ALA A 160 -1.44 -3.71 -16.02
C ALA A 160 -2.81 -4.41 -16.02
N SER A 161 -3.61 -4.22 -14.96
CA SER A 161 -4.94 -4.82 -14.84
C SER A 161 -5.92 -4.34 -15.89
N ASP A 162 -5.79 -3.10 -16.35
CA ASP A 162 -6.62 -2.56 -17.44
C ASP A 162 -6.33 -3.24 -18.78
N LYS A 163 -5.09 -3.76 -18.98
CA LYS A 163 -4.68 -4.44 -20.23
C LYS A 163 -4.82 -5.97 -20.16
N LEU A 164 -4.38 -6.57 -19.07
CA LEU A 164 -4.33 -8.02 -18.89
C LEU A 164 -5.64 -8.61 -18.37
N GLY A 165 -6.53 -7.74 -17.89
CA GLY A 165 -7.75 -8.11 -17.18
C GLY A 165 -7.49 -8.38 -15.68
N ARG A 166 -8.44 -7.96 -14.84
CA ARG A 166 -8.30 -7.97 -13.37
C ARG A 166 -8.04 -9.38 -12.80
N ILE A 167 -8.72 -10.39 -13.31
CA ILE A 167 -8.60 -11.77 -12.80
C ILE A 167 -7.20 -12.33 -13.09
N ASN A 168 -6.67 -12.13 -14.30
CA ASN A 168 -5.36 -12.65 -14.66
C ASN A 168 -4.23 -11.94 -13.91
N THR A 169 -4.34 -10.62 -13.77
CA THR A 169 -3.39 -9.84 -12.96
C THR A 169 -3.38 -10.36 -11.52
N PHE A 170 -4.55 -10.55 -10.92
CA PHE A 170 -4.65 -11.02 -9.55
C PHE A 170 -4.08 -12.43 -9.36
N ARG A 171 -4.34 -13.35 -10.30
CA ARG A 171 -3.73 -14.69 -10.29
C ARG A 171 -2.21 -14.64 -10.36
N PHE A 172 -1.68 -13.79 -11.25
CA PHE A 172 -0.23 -13.61 -11.39
C PHE A 172 0.39 -13.10 -10.08
N LEU A 173 -0.20 -12.09 -9.45
CA LEU A 173 0.27 -11.53 -8.19
C LEU A 173 0.33 -12.59 -7.08
N LEU A 174 -0.73 -13.36 -6.91
CA LEU A 174 -0.78 -14.43 -5.89
C LEU A 174 0.27 -15.52 -6.14
N ILE A 175 0.50 -15.91 -7.40
CA ILE A 175 1.52 -16.92 -7.73
C ILE A 175 2.92 -16.38 -7.40
N VAL A 176 3.24 -15.15 -7.81
CA VAL A 176 4.54 -14.53 -7.51
C VAL A 176 4.74 -14.41 -6.00
N GLU A 177 3.72 -13.96 -5.28
CA GLU A 177 3.78 -13.82 -3.83
C GLU A 177 4.04 -15.18 -3.14
N ALA A 178 3.32 -16.22 -3.53
CA ALA A 178 3.52 -17.57 -2.99
C ALA A 178 4.94 -18.10 -3.26
N LEU A 179 5.49 -17.86 -4.46
CA LEU A 179 6.86 -18.27 -4.79
C LEU A 179 7.90 -17.50 -3.98
N VAL A 180 7.71 -16.20 -3.78
CA VAL A 180 8.62 -15.38 -2.97
C VAL A 180 8.57 -15.84 -1.51
N PHE A 181 7.39 -16.06 -0.94
CA PHE A 181 7.26 -16.59 0.43
C PHE A 181 7.96 -17.95 0.57
N ALA A 182 7.74 -18.87 -0.37
CA ALA A 182 8.39 -20.17 -0.36
C ALA A 182 9.94 -20.04 -0.42
N GLY A 183 10.45 -19.12 -1.24
CA GLY A 183 11.88 -18.83 -1.33
C GLY A 183 12.47 -18.23 -0.04
N LEU A 184 11.71 -17.34 0.62
CA LEU A 184 12.14 -16.68 1.85
C LEU A 184 12.28 -17.63 3.03
N ILE A 185 11.55 -18.76 3.07
CA ILE A 185 11.69 -19.81 4.11
C ILE A 185 13.12 -20.33 4.18
N PHE A 186 13.79 -20.45 3.04
CA PHE A 186 15.14 -21.00 2.95
C PHE A 186 16.25 -19.95 2.97
N THR A 187 15.87 -18.67 2.98
CA THR A 187 16.83 -17.54 2.86
C THR A 187 17.36 -17.14 4.22
N LYS A 188 18.69 -17.19 4.36
CA LYS A 188 19.44 -16.61 5.49
C LYS A 188 20.17 -15.31 5.10
N ASN A 189 20.19 -14.97 3.82
CA ASN A 189 20.89 -13.80 3.30
C ASN A 189 20.03 -12.55 3.43
N PRO A 190 20.48 -11.49 4.14
CA PRO A 190 19.73 -10.25 4.34
C PRO A 190 19.40 -9.51 3.05
N MET A 191 20.25 -9.60 2.03
CA MET A 191 20.00 -8.94 0.74
C MET A 191 18.87 -9.61 -0.03
N ILE A 192 18.88 -10.96 -0.11
CA ILE A 192 17.80 -11.73 -0.76
C ILE A 192 16.49 -11.50 -0.02
N PHE A 193 16.51 -11.48 1.32
CA PHE A 193 15.36 -11.15 2.13
C PHE A 193 14.81 -9.76 1.78
N SER A 194 15.65 -8.75 1.72
CA SER A 194 15.24 -7.37 1.40
C SER A 194 14.63 -7.25 0.01
N VAL A 195 15.18 -7.94 -0.99
CA VAL A 195 14.62 -7.99 -2.35
C VAL A 195 13.25 -8.69 -2.33
N GLY A 196 13.14 -9.81 -1.64
CA GLY A 196 11.87 -10.55 -1.49
C GLY A 196 10.77 -9.68 -0.86
N VAL A 197 11.10 -8.94 0.20
CA VAL A 197 10.18 -7.99 0.84
C VAL A 197 9.72 -6.91 -0.15
N CYS A 198 10.64 -6.34 -0.93
CA CYS A 198 10.28 -5.34 -1.93
C CYS A 198 9.34 -5.90 -3.01
N ILE A 199 9.56 -7.14 -3.46
CA ILE A 199 8.68 -7.80 -4.43
C ILE A 199 7.30 -8.06 -3.84
N VAL A 200 7.22 -8.58 -2.60
CA VAL A 200 5.92 -8.80 -1.94
C VAL A 200 5.17 -7.48 -1.77
N LEU A 201 5.84 -6.42 -1.34
CA LEU A 201 5.18 -5.12 -1.16
C LEU A 201 4.85 -4.43 -2.48
N LEU A 202 5.58 -4.69 -3.57
CA LEU A 202 5.19 -4.30 -4.92
C LEU A 202 3.88 -5.00 -5.34
N ASN A 203 3.73 -6.28 -5.02
CA ASN A 203 2.54 -7.05 -5.36
C ASN A 203 1.34 -6.71 -4.45
N TYR A 204 1.60 -6.39 -3.19
CA TYR A 204 0.60 -5.92 -2.24
C TYR A 204 0.04 -4.53 -2.58
N GLY A 205 0.82 -3.69 -3.23
CA GLY A 205 0.41 -2.38 -3.72
C GLY A 205 -0.57 -2.45 -4.87
#